data_e3923f5180e061f28a1caea047cf3a17
#
_entry.id   e3923f5180e061f28a1caea047cf3a17
#
_cell.length_a   1.000
_cell.length_b   1.000
_cell.length_c   1.000
_cell.angle_alpha   90.00
_cell.angle_beta   90.00
_cell.angle_gamma   90.00
#
_symmetry.space_group_name_H-M   'P 1'
#
loop_
_entity.id
_entity.type
_entity.pdbx_description
1 polymer ?
#
loop_
_entity_poly.entity_id
_entity_poly.type
_entity_poly.pdbx_seq_one_letter_code
_entity_poly.pdbx_strand_id
1 'polypeptide(L)'
;MIELIHGDCLHELKAIDSNSVDLIVADPPYNVGKDYGNGSDKQDFDDYIAFSKSWLSECNRILKRGGTIYVFVGFRFISYLYQIMEMDLGMHFVNWISWHYTQVCVENDSILPPSYGILYDALDGLDHKG
;
A
#
# COMPACT_ATOMS: atom_id res chain seq x y z
N MET A 1 12.62 -20.65 -4.27
CA MET A 1 13.70 -19.70 -4.64
C MET A 1 13.33 -18.32 -4.12
N ILE A 2 14.26 -17.63 -3.50
CA ILE A 2 14.09 -16.26 -3.04
C ILE A 2 14.80 -15.35 -4.03
N GLU A 3 14.11 -14.34 -4.51
CA GLU A 3 14.67 -13.31 -5.40
C GLU A 3 14.59 -11.96 -4.69
N LEU A 4 15.70 -11.23 -4.67
CA LEU A 4 15.79 -9.87 -4.12
C LEU A 4 16.01 -8.89 -5.26
N ILE A 5 15.10 -7.95 -5.39
CA ILE A 5 15.13 -6.91 -6.44
C ILE A 5 15.31 -5.56 -5.75
N HIS A 6 16.39 -4.87 -6.08
CA HIS A 6 16.67 -3.51 -5.61
C HIS A 6 16.40 -2.53 -6.74
N GLY A 7 15.41 -1.66 -6.56
CA GLY A 7 15.04 -0.69 -7.59
C GLY A 7 13.79 0.10 -7.22
N ASP A 8 13.39 0.97 -8.12
CA ASP A 8 12.12 1.69 -8.02
C ASP A 8 10.96 0.74 -8.34
N CYS A 9 10.00 0.62 -7.43
CA CYS A 9 8.89 -0.31 -7.59
C CYS A 9 8.05 -0.04 -8.84
N LEU A 10 7.89 1.23 -9.24
CA LEU A 10 7.15 1.58 -10.45
C LEU A 10 7.83 1.07 -11.73
N HIS A 11 9.14 0.90 -11.69
CA HIS A 11 9.90 0.31 -12.78
C HIS A 11 9.93 -1.22 -12.68
N GLU A 12 10.27 -1.75 -11.50
CA GLU A 12 10.51 -3.19 -11.30
C GLU A 12 9.23 -4.02 -11.40
N LEU A 13 8.10 -3.51 -10.94
CA LEU A 13 6.81 -4.18 -11.04
C LEU A 13 6.40 -4.47 -12.49
N LYS A 14 6.82 -3.64 -13.44
CA LYS A 14 6.50 -3.82 -14.86
C LYS A 14 7.07 -5.10 -15.45
N ALA A 15 8.16 -5.61 -14.89
CA ALA A 15 8.78 -6.86 -15.33
C ALA A 15 8.07 -8.11 -14.81
N ILE A 16 7.15 -7.97 -13.86
CA ILE A 16 6.38 -9.08 -13.29
C ILE A 16 5.15 -9.33 -14.17
N ASP A 17 4.91 -10.59 -14.50
CA ASP A 17 3.78 -10.97 -15.33
C ASP A 17 2.44 -10.67 -14.67
N SER A 18 1.45 -10.31 -15.47
CA SER A 18 0.07 -10.14 -15.01
C SER A 18 -0.48 -11.46 -14.46
N ASN A 19 -1.29 -11.38 -13.40
CA ASN A 19 -1.95 -12.54 -12.79
C ASN A 19 -0.97 -13.66 -12.39
N SER A 20 0.16 -13.29 -11.80
CA SER A 20 1.23 -14.23 -11.44
C SER A 20 1.50 -14.34 -9.95
N VAL A 21 1.01 -13.41 -9.14
CA VAL A 21 1.33 -13.29 -7.72
C VAL A 21 0.11 -13.67 -6.86
N ASP A 22 0.33 -14.53 -5.87
CA ASP A 22 -0.74 -14.99 -4.97
C ASP A 22 -0.95 -14.06 -3.77
N LEU A 23 0.12 -13.44 -3.29
CA LEU A 23 0.09 -12.57 -2.11
C LEU A 23 1.04 -11.40 -2.29
N ILE A 24 0.56 -10.22 -1.97
CA ILE A 24 1.37 -9.00 -1.90
C ILE A 24 1.30 -8.43 -0.49
N VAL A 25 2.46 -8.09 0.06
CA VAL A 25 2.55 -7.30 1.28
C VAL A 25 3.32 -6.03 0.93
N ALA A 26 2.64 -4.90 0.97
CA ALA A 26 3.19 -3.61 0.55
C ALA A 26 3.38 -2.68 1.75
N ASP A 27 4.59 -2.17 1.89
CA ASP A 27 4.95 -1.18 2.91
C ASP A 27 5.49 0.08 2.23
N PRO A 28 4.61 0.89 1.63
CA PRO A 28 5.00 2.11 0.91
C PRO A 28 5.36 3.23 1.89
N PRO A 29 5.98 4.32 1.40
CA PRO A 29 6.13 5.53 2.21
C PRO A 29 4.76 6.03 2.69
N TYR A 30 4.70 6.49 3.94
CA TYR A 30 3.43 6.94 4.56
C TYR A 30 3.16 8.43 4.38
N ASN A 31 4.09 9.14 3.79
CA ASN A 31 4.06 10.60 3.59
C ASN A 31 3.93 11.39 4.91
N VAL A 32 4.66 10.95 5.92
CA VAL A 32 4.72 11.59 7.25
C VAL A 32 5.92 12.52 7.41
N GLY A 33 6.74 12.68 6.38
CA GLY A 33 7.88 13.59 6.34
C GLY A 33 9.18 13.03 6.85
N LYS A 34 9.31 11.71 6.99
CA LYS A 34 10.59 11.05 7.33
C LYS A 34 11.58 11.16 6.19
N ASP A 35 12.84 11.38 6.55
CA ASP A 35 13.92 11.45 5.58
C ASP A 35 14.55 10.07 5.37
N TYR A 36 14.25 9.45 4.23
CA TYR A 36 14.86 8.20 3.78
C TYR A 36 15.97 8.45 2.74
N GLY A 37 16.36 9.71 2.52
CA GLY A 37 17.38 10.09 1.56
C GLY A 37 16.91 10.27 0.11
N ASN A 38 15.63 10.03 -0.19
CA ASN A 38 15.06 10.13 -1.55
C ASN A 38 13.82 11.03 -1.66
N GLY A 39 13.39 11.66 -0.55
CA GLY A 39 12.22 12.53 -0.53
C GLY A 39 10.86 11.83 -0.69
N SER A 40 10.82 10.50 -0.75
CA SER A 40 9.59 9.74 -1.01
C SER A 40 8.50 9.92 0.05
N ASP A 41 8.89 10.28 1.27
CA ASP A 41 7.97 10.47 2.39
C ASP A 41 7.57 11.96 2.62
N LYS A 42 7.94 12.83 1.69
CA LYS A 42 7.64 14.29 1.72
C LYS A 42 7.02 14.75 0.40
N GLN A 43 6.01 14.06 -0.05
CA GLN A 43 5.30 14.40 -1.28
C GLN A 43 4.12 15.33 -0.99
N ASP A 44 3.78 16.18 -1.95
CA ASP A 44 2.51 16.89 -1.94
C ASP A 44 1.35 15.88 -1.99
N PHE A 45 0.20 16.29 -1.50
CA PHE A 45 -0.98 15.43 -1.43
C PHE A 45 -1.32 14.79 -2.79
N ASP A 46 -1.45 15.60 -3.82
CA ASP A 46 -1.82 15.12 -5.16
C ASP A 46 -0.75 14.19 -5.75
N ASP A 47 0.52 14.50 -5.53
CA ASP A 47 1.64 13.66 -5.97
C ASP A 47 1.65 12.32 -5.26
N TYR A 48 1.38 12.32 -3.96
CA TYR A 48 1.30 11.08 -3.17
C TYR A 48 0.12 10.20 -3.60
N ILE A 49 -1.03 10.79 -3.89
CA ILE A 49 -2.20 10.06 -4.40
C ILE A 49 -1.90 9.48 -5.78
N ALA A 50 -1.30 10.26 -6.68
CA ALA A 50 -0.91 9.78 -8.02
C ALA A 50 0.12 8.65 -7.94
N PHE A 51 1.12 8.78 -7.10
CA PHE A 51 2.10 7.73 -6.81
C PHE A 51 1.42 6.45 -6.28
N SER A 52 0.54 6.60 -5.29
CA SER A 52 -0.19 5.47 -4.68
C SER A 52 -1.06 4.75 -5.71
N LYS A 53 -1.77 5.49 -6.55
CA LYS A 53 -2.57 4.92 -7.62
C LYS A 53 -1.72 4.15 -8.64
N SER A 54 -0.53 4.65 -8.95
CA SER A 54 0.37 4.02 -9.90
C SER A 54 0.87 2.66 -9.42
N TRP A 55 1.41 2.57 -8.20
CA TRP A 55 1.92 1.28 -7.71
C TRP A 55 0.78 0.31 -7.34
N LEU A 56 -0.34 0.80 -6.82
CA LEU A 56 -1.52 -0.04 -6.56
C LEU A 56 -2.10 -0.63 -7.84
N SER A 57 -2.12 0.13 -8.94
CA SER A 57 -2.55 -0.36 -10.26
C SER A 57 -1.68 -1.50 -10.75
N GLU A 58 -0.35 -1.40 -10.58
CA GLU A 58 0.57 -2.48 -10.92
C GLU A 58 0.39 -3.70 -10.00
N CYS A 59 0.18 -3.49 -8.70
CA CYS A 59 -0.15 -4.57 -7.78
C CYS A 59 -1.44 -5.30 -8.20
N ASN A 60 -2.45 -4.56 -8.58
CA ASN A 60 -3.71 -5.12 -9.09
C ASN A 60 -3.49 -5.95 -10.36
N ARG A 61 -2.64 -5.48 -11.26
CA ARG A 61 -2.32 -6.19 -12.51
C ARG A 61 -1.63 -7.52 -12.27
N ILE A 62 -0.62 -7.55 -11.39
CA ILE A 62 0.19 -8.75 -11.14
C ILE A 62 -0.49 -9.76 -10.22
N LEU A 63 -1.42 -9.32 -9.38
CA LEU A 63 -2.12 -10.17 -8.44
C LEU A 63 -3.09 -11.09 -9.19
N LYS A 64 -3.06 -12.38 -8.87
CA LYS A 64 -4.03 -13.35 -9.40
C LYS A 64 -5.43 -13.06 -8.92
N ARG A 65 -6.43 -13.47 -9.67
CA ARG A 65 -7.81 -13.56 -9.16
C ARG A 65 -7.83 -14.49 -7.94
N GLY A 66 -8.45 -14.02 -6.85
CA GLY A 66 -8.41 -14.72 -5.56
C GLY A 66 -7.13 -14.51 -4.77
N GLY A 67 -6.18 -13.77 -5.32
CA GLY A 67 -4.98 -13.33 -4.59
C GLY A 67 -5.32 -12.24 -3.58
N THR A 68 -4.41 -12.01 -2.65
CA THR A 68 -4.60 -11.10 -1.52
C THR A 68 -3.49 -10.06 -1.47
N ILE A 69 -3.86 -8.82 -1.16
CA ILE A 69 -2.90 -7.76 -0.88
C ILE A 69 -3.12 -7.18 0.51
N TYR A 70 -2.03 -7.02 1.26
CA TYR A 70 -1.97 -6.24 2.50
C TYR A 70 -1.20 -4.96 2.24
N VAL A 71 -1.77 -3.84 2.63
CA VAL A 71 -1.13 -2.52 2.46
C VAL A 71 -0.99 -1.86 3.82
N PHE A 72 0.25 -1.54 4.18
CA PHE A 72 0.52 -0.66 5.32
C PHE A 72 0.32 0.79 4.89
N VAL A 73 -0.41 1.54 5.69
CA VAL A 73 -0.68 2.95 5.40
C VAL A 73 -0.87 3.74 6.68
N GLY A 74 -0.44 4.99 6.68
CA GLY A 74 -0.69 5.91 7.78
C GLY A 74 -2.16 6.35 7.82
N PHE A 75 -2.63 6.70 9.02
CA PHE A 75 -4.03 7.09 9.25
C PHE A 75 -4.50 8.26 8.36
N ARG A 76 -3.59 9.14 7.95
CA ARG A 76 -3.92 10.32 7.12
C ARG A 76 -4.39 9.95 5.72
N PHE A 77 -3.92 8.82 5.19
CA PHE A 77 -4.15 8.44 3.80
C PHE A 77 -4.94 7.15 3.64
N ILE A 78 -5.30 6.49 4.73
CA ILE A 78 -5.99 5.19 4.66
C ILE A 78 -7.30 5.25 3.87
N SER A 79 -8.09 6.29 4.05
CA SER A 79 -9.36 6.45 3.33
C SER A 79 -9.16 6.68 1.83
N TYR A 80 -8.09 7.35 1.45
CA TYR A 80 -7.77 7.61 0.04
C TYR A 80 -7.27 6.35 -0.65
N LEU A 81 -6.40 5.58 0.00
CA LEU A 81 -5.94 4.30 -0.54
C LEU A 81 -7.09 3.28 -0.62
N TYR A 82 -7.94 3.24 0.39
CA TYR A 82 -9.16 2.43 0.36
C TYR A 82 -10.02 2.77 -0.87
N GLN A 83 -10.24 4.05 -1.12
CA GLN A 83 -11.03 4.50 -2.27
C GLN A 83 -10.39 4.07 -3.60
N ILE A 84 -9.08 4.22 -3.74
CA ILE A 84 -8.36 3.78 -4.94
C ILE A 84 -8.53 2.26 -5.14
N MET A 85 -8.30 1.48 -4.11
CA MET A 85 -8.34 0.02 -4.20
C MET A 85 -9.74 -0.49 -4.53
N GLU A 86 -10.75 -0.03 -3.83
CA GLU A 86 -12.12 -0.50 -4.02
C GLU A 86 -12.79 0.12 -5.24
N MET A 87 -12.76 1.45 -5.34
CA MET A 87 -13.56 2.17 -6.34
C MET A 87 -12.86 2.30 -7.69
N ASP A 88 -11.57 2.61 -7.70
CA ASP A 88 -10.84 2.80 -8.95
C ASP A 88 -10.33 1.48 -9.54
N LEU A 89 -9.90 0.54 -8.69
CA LEU A 89 -9.28 -0.72 -9.12
C LEU A 89 -10.20 -1.94 -9.02
N GLY A 90 -11.35 -1.82 -8.37
CA GLY A 90 -12.32 -2.90 -8.25
C GLY A 90 -11.90 -4.06 -7.35
N MET A 91 -10.98 -3.81 -6.42
CA MET A 91 -10.60 -4.79 -5.40
C MET A 91 -11.74 -4.99 -4.39
N HIS A 92 -11.85 -6.19 -3.85
CA HIS A 92 -12.83 -6.50 -2.82
C HIS A 92 -12.25 -6.27 -1.42
N PHE A 93 -12.84 -5.36 -0.67
CA PHE A 93 -12.44 -5.10 0.71
C PHE A 93 -12.81 -6.27 1.62
N VAL A 94 -11.83 -6.81 2.35
CA VAL A 94 -12.04 -7.92 3.28
C VAL A 94 -11.99 -7.46 4.73
N ASN A 95 -10.93 -6.75 5.12
CA ASN A 95 -10.77 -6.34 6.50
C ASN A 95 -9.87 -5.12 6.69
N TRP A 96 -10.10 -4.42 7.78
CA TRP A 96 -9.26 -3.35 8.28
C TRP A 96 -8.56 -3.84 9.55
N ILE A 97 -7.23 -3.90 9.52
CA ILE A 97 -6.43 -4.34 10.64
C ILE A 97 -5.72 -3.12 11.23
N SER A 98 -5.92 -2.87 12.51
CA SER A 98 -5.20 -1.83 13.22
C SER A 98 -3.98 -2.43 13.91
N TRP A 99 -2.81 -1.93 13.54
CA TRP A 99 -1.58 -2.27 14.23
C TRP A 99 -1.27 -1.21 15.28
N HIS A 100 -1.43 -1.59 16.53
CA HIS A 100 -1.16 -0.72 17.67
C HIS A 100 0.15 -1.09 18.32
N TYR A 101 1.01 -0.10 18.57
CA TYR A 101 2.21 -0.28 19.37
C TYR A 101 2.43 0.93 20.28
N THR A 102 3.07 0.65 21.43
CA THR A 102 3.24 1.63 22.52
C THR A 102 4.55 2.40 22.46
N GLN A 103 5.33 2.22 21.40
CA GLN A 103 6.60 2.93 21.25
C GLN A 103 6.35 4.39 20.91
N VAL A 104 6.75 5.24 21.84
CA VAL A 104 6.68 6.69 21.66
C VAL A 104 7.97 7.15 20.97
N CYS A 105 7.85 7.69 19.77
CA CYS A 105 8.95 8.42 19.15
C CYS A 105 8.92 9.86 19.64
N VAL A 106 9.93 10.26 20.40
CA VAL A 106 10.11 11.65 20.78
C VAL A 106 10.97 12.33 19.69
N GLU A 107 10.33 13.06 18.80
CA GLU A 107 11.01 14.00 17.92
C GLU A 107 10.65 15.41 18.35
N ASN A 108 11.67 16.20 18.67
CA ASN A 108 11.54 17.64 18.99
C ASN A 108 10.51 17.97 20.10
N ASP A 109 10.59 17.32 21.25
CA ASP A 109 9.73 17.55 22.41
C ASP A 109 8.22 17.32 22.18
N SER A 110 7.83 16.78 21.02
CA SER A 110 6.46 16.38 20.77
C SER A 110 6.32 14.86 20.83
N ILE A 111 5.41 14.41 21.68
CA ILE A 111 5.04 13.00 21.78
C ILE A 111 3.97 12.75 20.71
N LEU A 112 4.36 12.12 19.60
CA LEU A 112 3.42 11.68 18.58
C LEU A 112 3.15 10.19 18.78
N PRO A 113 1.93 9.79 19.15
CA PRO A 113 1.60 8.38 19.15
C PRO A 113 1.57 7.87 17.71
N PRO A 114 2.38 6.86 17.40
CA PRO A 114 2.29 6.24 16.09
C PRO A 114 1.00 5.43 16.00
N SER A 115 0.16 5.76 15.06
CA SER A 115 -0.99 4.94 14.69
C SER A 115 -0.87 4.57 13.23
N TYR A 116 -0.75 3.28 12.96
CA TYR A 116 -0.71 2.76 11.59
C TYR A 116 -1.92 1.87 11.36
N GLY A 117 -2.53 2.04 10.20
CA GLY A 117 -3.55 1.15 9.73
C GLY A 117 -2.97 0.19 8.70
N ILE A 118 -3.38 -1.06 8.74
CA ILE A 118 -3.16 -2.00 7.65
C ILE A 118 -4.47 -2.13 6.91
N LEU A 119 -4.45 -1.78 5.64
CA LEU A 119 -5.56 -2.06 4.74
C LEU A 119 -5.29 -3.41 4.08
N TYR A 120 -6.22 -4.33 4.30
CA TYR A 120 -6.22 -5.65 3.71
C TYR A 120 -7.27 -5.70 2.61
N ASP A 121 -6.87 -6.09 1.42
CA ASP A 121 -7.80 -6.25 0.32
C ASP A 121 -7.50 -7.52 -0.47
N ALA A 122 -8.51 -8.13 -1.01
CA ALA A 122 -8.41 -9.34 -1.80
C ALA A 122 -9.10 -9.12 -3.16
N LEU A 123 -8.41 -9.50 -4.21
CA LEU A 123 -9.07 -9.69 -5.50
C LEU A 123 -9.91 -10.96 -5.42
N ASP A 124 -11.20 -10.78 -5.40
CA ASP A 124 -12.13 -11.89 -5.31
C ASP A 124 -12.03 -12.78 -6.55
N GLY A 125 -11.58 -14.01 -6.32
CA GLY A 125 -11.59 -15.04 -7.36
C GLY A 125 -12.96 -15.67 -7.56
N LEU A 126 -13.90 -15.33 -6.71
CA LEU A 126 -15.28 -15.74 -6.87
C LEU A 126 -15.99 -14.69 -7.73
N ASP A 127 -16.53 -15.15 -8.81
CA ASP A 127 -17.36 -14.39 -9.72
C ASP A 127 -18.63 -13.91 -8.98
N HIS A 128 -18.45 -12.93 -8.11
CA HIS A 128 -19.59 -12.20 -7.57
C HIS A 128 -20.10 -11.24 -8.65
N LYS A 129 -20.66 -11.83 -9.66
CA LYS A 129 -21.65 -11.15 -10.46
C LYS A 129 -22.86 -10.94 -9.57
N GLY A 130 -22.75 -9.89 -8.78
CA GLY A 130 -23.93 -9.30 -8.19
C GLY A 130 -24.54 -8.35 -9.19
#